data_9af6376d5255e9bcff54411e6d6f7ae6
#
_entry.id   9af6376d5255e9bcff54411e6d6f7ae6
#
_cell.length_a   1.000
_cell.length_b   1.000
_cell.length_c   1.000
_cell.angle_alpha   90.00
_cell.angle_beta   90.00
_cell.angle_gamma   90.00
#
_symmetry.space_group_name_H-M   'P 1'
#
loop_
_entity.id
_entity.type
_entity.pdbx_description
1 polymer ?
#
loop_
_entity_poly.entity_id
_entity_poly.type
_entity_poly.pdbx_seq_one_letter_code
_entity_poly.pdbx_strand_id
1 'polypeptide(L)'
;AAQGIGISDFIGCDQKYENSYSEVLRFIRERMTFRVYTSVRDKFYLILVFVFIIPVGLSAQNAYIQGVVQDIDGTPLAGAVVMLMRDGTRVAATTCKINGTFKISAHILQTDVLQVSFVGFRNRQIPVSAFTDWNNIRIILRETVIQLDDVTVMSPSISEDFAVERLESIDIYLSPASGADPLKAVSVMAASTNVSESANTELRGSSGNHSVVVLNGVPVWKPVRNTQLNGIGNFSVFNTELIGQMKVYAGNPPLTIGNSIAGAIEIETPEHITRNDLKLSLSLANAGILISKKISDKNFLQLYANHQFSAPYLWLNHTNTDFLKRFNTTDGGVNLHLQLTPRLKFNLYEYAIDEYYRADTEQYNYKDESKATSRRWFQVAGLTFAALQSGVVVELNNGIDLCKSGYRFGVMDGSTRENRLYTSLAAKYFVRNLGFQAGLTHQYTRVNFYGTFPKYFYDYSDEAEDVTADDKLYNRVWEGYFYCKYTPVRHLLFSGAVRKNIPEASQPNYTSWQVSGRWNMNEKFSLLLSAGKYHTYNVPAYNSQNFALHSSRQYSVDLTSH
;
A
#
# COMPACT_ATOMS: atom_id res chain seq x y z
N ALA A 1 -8.28 -50.21 -3.72
CA ALA A 1 -7.53 -50.60 -4.92
C ALA A 1 -6.85 -49.36 -5.46
N ALA A 2 -5.55 -49.23 -5.23
CA ALA A 2 -4.73 -48.18 -5.78
C ALA A 2 -4.39 -48.51 -7.23
N GLN A 3 -4.69 -47.62 -8.18
CA GLN A 3 -4.11 -47.65 -9.51
C GLN A 3 -3.18 -46.46 -9.64
N GLY A 4 -1.90 -46.75 -9.90
CA GLY A 4 -0.85 -45.77 -10.11
C GLY A 4 -1.01 -45.08 -11.43
N ILE A 5 -0.82 -43.78 -11.41
CA ILE A 5 -0.72 -42.89 -12.58
C ILE A 5 0.73 -42.99 -13.07
N GLY A 6 0.91 -43.43 -14.32
CA GLY A 6 2.21 -43.64 -14.92
C GLY A 6 2.88 -42.34 -15.38
N ILE A 7 4.22 -42.35 -15.36
CA ILE A 7 5.13 -41.27 -15.71
C ILE A 7 5.04 -40.84 -17.20
N SER A 8 4.14 -41.39 -18.01
CA SER A 8 3.99 -41.10 -19.42
C SER A 8 3.23 -39.81 -19.74
N ASP A 9 2.54 -39.20 -18.77
CA ASP A 9 1.70 -38.02 -19.04
C ASP A 9 2.44 -36.68 -18.88
N PHE A 10 3.70 -36.70 -18.39
CA PHE A 10 4.52 -35.49 -18.24
C PHE A 10 5.34 -35.11 -19.49
N ILE A 11 5.45 -36.00 -20.47
CA ILE A 11 6.24 -35.75 -21.71
C ILE A 11 5.43 -35.04 -22.79
N GLY A 12 4.11 -34.98 -22.65
CA GLY A 12 3.22 -34.33 -23.63
C GLY A 12 3.13 -32.81 -23.56
N CYS A 13 3.61 -32.18 -22.47
CA CYS A 13 3.49 -30.74 -22.27
C CYS A 13 4.62 -29.92 -22.94
N ASP A 14 5.84 -30.47 -23.00
CA ASP A 14 6.98 -29.75 -23.57
C ASP A 14 6.93 -29.64 -25.11
N GLN A 15 6.36 -30.63 -25.81
CA GLN A 15 6.22 -30.56 -27.26
C GLN A 15 5.18 -29.53 -27.76
N LYS A 16 4.25 -29.17 -26.93
CA LYS A 16 3.22 -28.17 -27.31
C LYS A 16 3.74 -26.72 -27.21
N TYR A 17 4.72 -26.48 -26.34
CA TYR A 17 5.37 -25.17 -26.21
C TYR A 17 6.44 -24.94 -27.30
N GLU A 18 7.22 -25.95 -27.67
CA GLU A 18 8.18 -25.83 -28.77
C GLU A 18 7.53 -25.61 -30.13
N ASN A 19 6.38 -26.24 -30.39
CA ASN A 19 5.62 -26.01 -31.62
C ASN A 19 5.03 -24.61 -31.70
N SER A 20 4.60 -24.02 -30.59
CA SER A 20 4.09 -22.64 -30.55
C SER A 20 5.20 -21.61 -30.82
N TYR A 21 6.41 -21.83 -30.32
CA TYR A 21 7.56 -20.95 -30.61
C TYR A 21 8.01 -21.03 -32.06
N SER A 22 7.99 -22.21 -32.66
CA SER A 22 8.36 -22.41 -34.05
C SER A 22 7.34 -21.80 -35.02
N GLU A 23 6.04 -21.83 -34.70
CA GLU A 23 5.00 -21.16 -35.50
C GLU A 23 5.06 -19.64 -35.43
N VAL A 24 5.36 -19.08 -34.25
CA VAL A 24 5.55 -17.63 -34.10
C VAL A 24 6.76 -17.14 -34.87
N LEU A 25 7.87 -17.88 -34.85
CA LEU A 25 9.08 -17.55 -35.63
C LEU A 25 8.84 -17.72 -37.14
N ARG A 26 8.01 -18.69 -37.57
CA ARG A 26 7.62 -18.89 -38.95
C ARG A 26 6.70 -17.77 -39.44
N PHE A 27 5.75 -17.35 -38.63
CA PHE A 27 4.84 -16.23 -38.90
C PHE A 27 5.58 -14.90 -39.05
N ILE A 28 6.61 -14.66 -38.21
CA ILE A 28 7.48 -13.48 -38.31
C ILE A 28 8.35 -13.53 -39.60
N ARG A 29 8.79 -14.71 -40.01
CA ARG A 29 9.64 -14.88 -41.20
C ARG A 29 8.85 -14.74 -42.52
N GLU A 30 7.60 -15.17 -42.57
CA GLU A 30 6.81 -15.14 -43.82
C GLU A 30 6.12 -13.78 -44.10
N ARG A 31 6.02 -12.88 -43.10
CA ARG A 31 5.47 -11.53 -43.31
C ARG A 31 6.48 -10.39 -43.47
N MET A 32 7.76 -10.67 -43.36
CA MET A 32 8.82 -9.67 -43.64
C MET A 32 9.33 -9.68 -45.07
N THR A 33 8.47 -9.85 -46.09
CA THR A 33 8.78 -9.46 -47.46
C THR A 33 8.37 -8.01 -47.66
N PHE A 34 9.36 -7.13 -47.56
CA PHE A 34 9.19 -5.68 -47.70
C PHE A 34 8.64 -5.30 -49.07
N ARG A 35 7.46 -4.69 -49.11
CA ARG A 35 7.07 -3.75 -50.16
C ARG A 35 7.21 -2.34 -49.60
N VAL A 36 8.19 -1.61 -50.14
CA VAL A 36 8.41 -0.21 -49.82
C VAL A 36 7.21 0.62 -50.32
N TYR A 37 6.40 1.10 -49.40
CA TYR A 37 5.45 2.18 -49.65
C TYR A 37 5.77 3.38 -48.74
N THR A 38 6.09 4.49 -49.35
CA THR A 38 6.47 5.74 -48.69
C THR A 38 5.23 6.50 -48.20
N SER A 39 4.92 6.36 -46.88
CA SER A 39 4.00 7.24 -46.18
C SER A 39 4.69 7.77 -44.91
N VAL A 40 4.42 9.00 -44.52
CA VAL A 40 5.00 9.66 -43.33
C VAL A 40 4.72 8.85 -42.04
N ARG A 41 3.67 8.05 -42.04
CA ARG A 41 3.26 7.15 -40.95
C ARG A 41 4.25 6.00 -40.74
N ASP A 42 4.86 5.51 -41.84
CA ASP A 42 5.80 4.38 -41.78
C ASP A 42 7.19 4.77 -41.28
N LYS A 43 7.55 6.04 -41.43
CA LYS A 43 8.79 6.61 -40.87
C LYS A 43 8.76 6.70 -39.33
N PHE A 44 7.60 6.85 -38.76
CA PHE A 44 7.43 6.92 -37.30
C PHE A 44 7.65 5.55 -36.64
N TYR A 45 7.18 4.47 -37.29
CA TYR A 45 7.41 3.10 -36.82
C TYR A 45 8.88 2.68 -36.98
N LEU A 46 9.56 3.13 -38.01
CA LEU A 46 10.98 2.83 -38.19
C LEU A 46 11.88 3.52 -37.18
N ILE A 47 11.52 4.73 -36.75
CA ILE A 47 12.23 5.46 -35.67
C ILE A 47 11.99 4.78 -34.32
N LEU A 48 10.80 4.27 -34.07
CA LEU A 48 10.46 3.57 -32.82
C LEU A 48 11.20 2.23 -32.70
N VAL A 49 11.40 1.51 -33.82
CA VAL A 49 12.17 0.26 -33.88
C VAL A 49 13.68 0.53 -33.75
N PHE A 50 14.17 1.65 -34.29
CA PHE A 50 15.61 1.99 -34.22
C PHE A 50 16.05 2.45 -32.82
N VAL A 51 15.17 3.03 -32.03
CA VAL A 51 15.44 3.42 -30.63
C VAL A 51 15.59 2.19 -29.71
N PHE A 52 15.06 1.02 -30.11
CA PHE A 52 15.15 -0.23 -29.33
C PHE A 52 16.31 -1.15 -29.69
N ILE A 53 17.13 -0.83 -30.73
CA ILE A 53 18.15 -1.74 -31.26
C ILE A 53 19.58 -1.21 -31.09
N ILE A 54 19.83 -0.21 -30.29
CA ILE A 54 21.22 0.16 -29.97
C ILE A 54 21.61 -0.45 -28.61
N PRO A 55 22.25 -1.61 -28.55
CA PRO A 55 22.95 -1.99 -27.35
C PRO A 55 24.24 -1.16 -27.33
N VAL A 56 24.22 -0.02 -26.67
CA VAL A 56 25.47 0.65 -26.29
C VAL A 56 26.09 -0.21 -25.19
N GLY A 57 26.97 -1.09 -25.61
CA GLY A 57 27.89 -1.81 -24.73
C GLY A 57 28.89 -0.85 -24.11
N LEU A 58 28.45 -0.04 -23.14
CA LEU A 58 29.33 0.64 -22.21
C LEU A 58 29.74 -0.38 -21.16
N SER A 59 30.89 -1.00 -21.32
CA SER A 59 31.57 -1.72 -20.23
C SER A 59 31.97 -0.69 -19.18
N ALA A 60 31.05 -0.39 -18.26
CA ALA A 60 31.35 0.36 -17.07
C ALA A 60 32.22 -0.53 -16.16
N GLN A 61 33.52 -0.21 -16.02
CA GLN A 61 34.33 -0.79 -14.94
C GLN A 61 33.71 -0.36 -13.61
N ASN A 62 33.06 -1.31 -12.93
CA ASN A 62 32.54 -1.07 -11.58
C ASN A 62 33.71 -0.91 -10.61
N ALA A 63 33.89 0.29 -10.10
CA ALA A 63 34.74 0.53 -8.95
C ALA A 63 33.97 0.15 -7.66
N TYR A 64 34.67 -0.06 -6.56
CA TYR A 64 34.05 -0.26 -5.28
C TYR A 64 34.66 0.66 -4.23
N ILE A 65 33.82 1.05 -3.25
CA ILE A 65 34.20 1.76 -2.05
C ILE A 65 33.97 0.81 -0.87
N GLN A 66 34.95 0.68 -0.01
CA GLN A 66 34.81 -0.12 1.21
C GLN A 66 35.41 0.58 2.42
N GLY A 67 34.87 0.27 3.59
CA GLY A 67 35.32 0.91 4.82
C GLY A 67 34.58 0.39 6.05
N VAL A 68 34.71 1.16 7.14
CA VAL A 68 34.07 0.87 8.43
C VAL A 68 33.30 2.09 8.89
N VAL A 69 32.08 1.87 9.38
CA VAL A 69 31.26 2.88 10.10
C VAL A 69 31.31 2.56 11.59
N GLN A 70 31.67 3.57 12.38
CA GLN A 70 31.79 3.44 13.83
C GLN A 70 31.31 4.72 14.54
N ASP A 71 31.08 4.62 15.84
CA ASP A 71 30.82 5.79 16.69
C ASP A 71 32.12 6.53 17.09
N ILE A 72 31.98 7.55 17.93
CA ILE A 72 33.13 8.36 18.42
C ILE A 72 34.07 7.54 19.31
N ASP A 73 33.57 6.51 19.98
CA ASP A 73 34.31 5.63 20.88
C ASP A 73 34.96 4.45 20.13
N GLY A 74 34.74 4.37 18.80
CA GLY A 74 35.29 3.33 17.94
C GLY A 74 34.45 2.06 17.88
N THR A 75 33.24 2.07 18.47
CA THR A 75 32.33 0.92 18.41
C THR A 75 31.74 0.78 16.99
N PRO A 76 31.83 -0.40 16.34
CA PRO A 76 31.26 -0.61 15.02
C PRO A 76 29.75 -0.46 15.00
N LEU A 77 29.21 0.25 14.01
CA LEU A 77 27.76 0.46 13.84
C LEU A 77 27.20 -0.56 12.85
N ALA A 78 26.85 -1.73 13.37
CA ALA A 78 26.20 -2.78 12.60
C ALA A 78 24.82 -2.34 12.11
N GLY A 79 24.50 -2.58 10.82
CA GLY A 79 23.23 -2.16 10.25
C GLY A 79 23.17 -0.69 9.82
N ALA A 80 24.25 0.10 9.97
CA ALA A 80 24.30 1.44 9.40
C ALA A 80 24.15 1.39 7.88
N VAL A 81 23.32 2.27 7.32
CA VAL A 81 23.05 2.33 5.88
C VAL A 81 24.05 3.29 5.24
N VAL A 82 24.73 2.81 4.20
CA VAL A 82 25.67 3.59 3.39
C VAL A 82 25.10 3.70 1.98
N MET A 83 24.82 4.91 1.52
CA MET A 83 24.27 5.22 0.21
C MET A 83 25.23 6.06 -0.61
N LEU A 84 25.37 5.72 -1.88
CA LEU A 84 26.07 6.55 -2.86
C LEU A 84 25.04 7.40 -3.58
N MET A 85 25.17 8.72 -3.48
CA MET A 85 24.26 9.71 -4.02
C MET A 85 24.92 10.48 -5.16
N ARG A 86 24.21 10.71 -6.26
CA ARG A 86 24.60 11.57 -7.39
C ARG A 86 23.47 12.52 -7.69
N ASP A 87 23.73 13.82 -7.65
CA ASP A 87 22.75 14.88 -7.90
C ASP A 87 21.44 14.68 -7.10
N GLY A 88 21.58 14.23 -5.82
CA GLY A 88 20.45 13.95 -4.96
C GLY A 88 19.73 12.61 -5.21
N THR A 89 20.21 11.81 -6.18
CA THR A 89 19.64 10.49 -6.51
C THR A 89 20.52 9.37 -5.97
N ARG A 90 19.91 8.32 -5.42
CA ARG A 90 20.63 7.13 -4.97
C ARG A 90 21.12 6.30 -6.16
N VAL A 91 22.45 6.13 -6.26
CA VAL A 91 23.11 5.30 -7.27
C VAL A 91 23.24 3.86 -6.77
N ALA A 92 23.64 3.68 -5.52
CA ALA A 92 23.77 2.39 -4.87
C ALA A 92 23.62 2.52 -3.36
N ALA A 93 23.30 1.43 -2.68
CA ALA A 93 23.21 1.38 -1.22
C ALA A 93 23.70 0.03 -0.70
N THR A 94 24.18 0.02 0.54
CA THR A 94 24.57 -1.18 1.28
C THR A 94 24.36 -0.95 2.78
N THR A 95 24.27 -2.04 3.54
CA THR A 95 24.24 -2.00 5.02
C THR A 95 25.56 -2.51 5.58
N CYS A 96 25.97 -1.94 6.71
CA CYS A 96 27.16 -2.38 7.41
C CYS A 96 26.95 -3.75 8.06
N LYS A 97 27.99 -4.59 7.97
CA LYS A 97 28.04 -5.89 8.65
C LYS A 97 28.19 -5.68 10.18
N ILE A 98 28.14 -6.78 10.94
CA ILE A 98 28.24 -6.79 12.42
C ILE A 98 29.49 -6.05 12.92
N ASN A 99 30.58 -6.14 12.17
CA ASN A 99 31.84 -5.44 12.48
C ASN A 99 31.91 -4.01 11.93
N GLY A 100 30.78 -3.43 11.53
CA GLY A 100 30.69 -2.08 10.97
C GLY A 100 31.24 -1.94 9.53
N THR A 101 31.73 -3.02 8.89
CA THR A 101 32.31 -2.94 7.55
C THR A 101 31.22 -2.85 6.49
N PHE A 102 31.47 -2.04 5.45
CA PHE A 102 30.63 -1.95 4.26
C PHE A 102 31.45 -2.09 2.98
N LYS A 103 30.78 -2.50 1.91
CA LYS A 103 31.30 -2.49 0.55
C LYS A 103 30.20 -2.10 -0.41
N ILE A 104 30.41 -1.07 -1.21
CA ILE A 104 29.48 -0.59 -2.23
C ILE A 104 30.17 -0.63 -3.59
N SER A 105 29.53 -1.27 -4.57
CA SER A 105 30.06 -1.43 -5.92
C SER A 105 29.13 -0.71 -6.89
N ALA A 106 29.67 0.28 -7.62
CA ALA A 106 28.94 1.07 -8.60
C ALA A 106 29.89 1.74 -9.58
N HIS A 107 29.35 2.38 -10.60
CA HIS A 107 30.09 3.36 -11.39
C HIS A 107 30.21 4.66 -10.57
N ILE A 108 31.37 4.86 -9.92
CA ILE A 108 31.61 5.93 -8.95
C ILE A 108 32.26 7.13 -9.65
N LEU A 109 31.73 8.33 -9.41
CA LEU A 109 32.28 9.59 -9.88
C LEU A 109 32.84 10.39 -8.68
N GLN A 110 33.80 11.24 -8.96
CA GLN A 110 34.38 12.16 -7.95
C GLN A 110 33.35 13.15 -7.39
N THR A 111 32.29 13.44 -8.15
CA THR A 111 31.18 14.31 -7.75
C THR A 111 30.15 13.62 -6.88
N ASP A 112 30.21 12.29 -6.73
CA ASP A 112 29.27 11.54 -5.90
C ASP A 112 29.48 11.85 -4.41
N VAL A 113 28.42 11.62 -3.60
CA VAL A 113 28.40 11.84 -2.16
C VAL A 113 28.04 10.52 -1.46
N LEU A 114 28.85 10.09 -0.50
CA LEU A 114 28.48 9.03 0.43
C LEU A 114 27.58 9.62 1.53
N GLN A 115 26.37 9.14 1.63
CA GLN A 115 25.47 9.44 2.73
C GLN A 115 25.40 8.23 3.66
N VAL A 116 25.69 8.44 4.93
CA VAL A 116 25.68 7.38 5.96
C VAL A 116 24.70 7.74 7.03
N SER A 117 23.82 6.80 7.38
CA SER A 117 22.78 6.95 8.38
C SER A 117 22.72 5.74 9.30
N PHE A 118 22.40 5.98 10.56
CA PHE A 118 22.12 4.95 11.55
C PHE A 118 21.14 5.49 12.60
N VAL A 119 20.24 4.64 13.07
CA VAL A 119 19.22 5.03 14.05
C VAL A 119 19.88 5.53 15.34
N GLY A 120 19.51 6.74 15.77
CA GLY A 120 20.11 7.39 16.95
C GLY A 120 21.39 8.17 16.66
N PHE A 121 21.83 8.25 15.40
CA PHE A 121 23.04 8.97 15.00
C PHE A 121 22.73 10.05 13.95
N ARG A 122 23.54 11.11 13.93
CA ARG A 122 23.43 12.18 12.96
C ARG A 122 23.88 11.68 11.59
N ASN A 123 23.01 11.82 10.58
CA ASN A 123 23.34 11.51 9.19
C ASN A 123 24.58 12.29 8.75
N ARG A 124 25.51 11.62 8.06
CA ARG A 124 26.74 12.21 7.55
C ARG A 124 26.80 12.09 6.04
N GLN A 125 27.07 13.21 5.38
CA GLN A 125 27.30 13.27 3.93
C GLN A 125 28.77 13.63 3.71
N ILE A 126 29.45 12.86 2.86
CA ILE A 126 30.89 13.03 2.61
C ILE A 126 31.08 12.92 1.09
N PRO A 127 31.60 13.97 0.43
CA PRO A 127 31.95 13.86 -1.00
C PRO A 127 32.97 12.76 -1.25
N VAL A 128 32.80 11.97 -2.30
CA VAL A 128 33.74 10.90 -2.66
C VAL A 128 35.13 11.46 -2.94
N SER A 129 35.22 12.69 -3.44
CA SER A 129 36.47 13.43 -3.64
C SER A 129 37.28 13.69 -2.37
N ALA A 130 36.66 13.58 -1.17
CA ALA A 130 37.36 13.74 0.10
C ALA A 130 38.19 12.52 0.50
N PHE A 131 38.06 11.39 -0.20
CA PHE A 131 38.78 10.16 0.09
C PHE A 131 39.92 9.96 -0.89
N THR A 132 41.14 9.81 -0.38
CA THR A 132 42.34 9.47 -1.16
C THR A 132 42.44 7.98 -1.43
N ASP A 133 41.90 7.14 -0.54
CA ASP A 133 41.87 5.69 -0.69
C ASP A 133 40.43 5.18 -0.50
N TRP A 134 39.86 4.57 -1.51
CA TRP A 134 38.50 4.04 -1.48
C TRP A 134 38.39 2.64 -0.84
N ASN A 135 39.53 2.01 -0.54
CA ASN A 135 39.58 0.66 0.04
C ASN A 135 39.62 0.63 1.55
N ASN A 136 39.89 1.78 2.20
CA ASN A 136 40.01 1.83 3.66
C ASN A 136 39.41 3.12 4.25
N ILE A 137 38.11 3.29 4.02
CA ILE A 137 37.38 4.47 4.50
C ILE A 137 36.93 4.24 5.94
N ARG A 138 37.20 5.21 6.82
CA ARG A 138 36.68 5.24 8.18
C ARG A 138 35.66 6.37 8.32
N ILE A 139 34.42 6.02 8.64
CA ILE A 139 33.33 6.97 8.84
C ILE A 139 32.90 6.92 10.30
N ILE A 140 33.00 8.07 10.97
CA ILE A 140 32.59 8.22 12.37
C ILE A 140 31.24 8.93 12.37
N LEU A 141 30.21 8.29 12.92
CA LEU A 141 28.94 8.92 13.22
C LEU A 141 28.93 9.39 14.68
N ARG A 142 28.26 10.50 14.92
CA ARG A 142 28.06 11.03 16.28
C ARG A 142 26.62 10.72 16.69
N GLU A 143 26.46 10.27 17.93
CA GLU A 143 25.11 10.11 18.48
C GLU A 143 24.35 11.43 18.39
N THR A 144 23.14 11.36 17.97
CA THR A 144 22.22 12.49 18.05
C THR A 144 21.71 12.56 19.48
N VAL A 145 22.37 13.36 20.30
CA VAL A 145 21.65 13.94 21.44
C VAL A 145 20.58 14.80 20.81
N ILE A 146 19.31 14.42 21.01
CA ILE A 146 18.16 15.17 20.49
C ILE A 146 18.20 16.55 21.16
N GLN A 147 19.00 17.44 20.63
CA GLN A 147 18.87 18.86 20.86
C GLN A 147 17.73 19.34 19.96
N LEU A 148 16.66 19.78 20.61
CA LEU A 148 15.36 20.19 20.02
C LEU A 148 15.45 21.52 19.23
N ASP A 149 16.50 21.79 18.49
CA ASP A 149 16.70 23.08 17.82
C ASP A 149 16.22 23.11 16.36
N ASP A 150 15.85 21.99 15.75
CA ASP A 150 15.19 21.96 14.45
C ASP A 150 14.08 20.90 14.44
N VAL A 151 13.00 21.19 15.19
CA VAL A 151 11.87 20.30 15.34
C VAL A 151 11.09 20.25 14.02
N THR A 152 11.44 19.32 13.18
CA THR A 152 10.50 18.80 12.20
C THR A 152 9.40 18.11 12.98
N VAL A 153 8.14 18.48 12.73
CA VAL A 153 6.98 17.85 13.36
C VAL A 153 6.90 16.41 12.84
N MET A 154 7.68 15.52 13.43
CA MET A 154 7.54 14.09 13.22
C MET A 154 6.52 13.58 14.23
N SER A 155 5.51 12.92 13.73
CA SER A 155 4.49 12.27 14.55
C SER A 155 4.40 10.79 14.17
N PRO A 156 5.41 9.98 14.52
CA PRO A 156 5.40 8.55 14.22
C PRO A 156 4.18 7.90 14.88
N SER A 157 3.65 6.87 14.24
CA SER A 157 2.62 6.05 14.85
C SER A 157 3.17 5.43 16.13
N ILE A 158 2.49 5.66 17.26
CA ILE A 158 2.94 5.14 18.57
C ILE A 158 3.02 3.61 18.60
N SER A 159 2.23 2.97 17.76
CA SER A 159 2.12 1.50 17.63
C SER A 159 3.06 0.89 16.60
N GLU A 160 3.85 1.69 15.87
CA GLU A 160 4.64 1.19 14.73
C GLU A 160 5.62 0.07 15.07
N ASP A 161 6.15 0.07 16.29
CA ASP A 161 7.07 -0.98 16.77
C ASP A 161 6.40 -2.34 16.92
N PHE A 162 5.07 -2.41 16.86
CA PHE A 162 4.28 -3.63 16.93
C PHE A 162 3.75 -4.09 15.57
N ALA A 163 4.13 -3.42 14.49
CA ALA A 163 3.89 -3.91 13.14
C ALA A 163 4.68 -5.21 12.90
N VAL A 164 4.04 -6.18 12.26
CA VAL A 164 4.67 -7.45 11.88
C VAL A 164 5.62 -7.22 10.70
N GLU A 165 5.19 -6.36 9.77
CA GLU A 165 5.94 -6.06 8.56
C GLU A 165 5.89 -4.56 8.25
N ARG A 166 6.95 -4.06 7.62
CA ARG A 166 7.04 -2.69 7.12
C ARG A 166 7.54 -2.74 5.68
N LEU A 167 6.86 -2.02 4.80
CA LEU A 167 7.18 -1.92 3.38
C LEU A 167 7.33 -0.46 2.98
N GLU A 168 8.39 -0.16 2.27
CA GLU A 168 8.52 1.09 1.51
C GLU A 168 8.03 0.88 0.06
N SER A 169 7.86 1.95 -0.70
CA SER A 169 7.44 1.83 -2.11
C SER A 169 8.37 0.93 -2.93
N ILE A 170 9.67 0.93 -2.63
CA ILE A 170 10.65 0.08 -3.34
C ILE A 170 10.41 -1.41 -3.09
N ASP A 171 10.02 -1.80 -1.88
CA ASP A 171 9.74 -3.19 -1.53
C ASP A 171 8.52 -3.71 -2.30
N ILE A 172 7.50 -2.84 -2.47
CA ILE A 172 6.32 -3.14 -3.27
C ILE A 172 6.70 -3.39 -4.74
N TYR A 173 7.58 -2.54 -5.32
CA TYR A 173 8.05 -2.72 -6.69
C TYR A 173 8.93 -3.95 -6.87
N LEU A 174 9.72 -4.31 -5.87
CA LEU A 174 10.60 -5.48 -5.91
C LEU A 174 9.87 -6.80 -5.65
N SER A 175 8.63 -6.76 -5.19
CA SER A 175 7.80 -7.96 -4.98
C SER A 175 7.21 -8.44 -6.32
N PRO A 176 7.64 -9.55 -6.92
CA PRO A 176 7.18 -9.97 -8.24
C PRO A 176 5.68 -10.28 -8.29
N ALA A 177 5.13 -10.83 -7.21
CA ALA A 177 3.72 -11.21 -7.11
C ALA A 177 2.78 -10.01 -6.85
N SER A 178 3.31 -8.86 -6.44
CA SER A 178 2.50 -7.67 -6.20
C SER A 178 2.03 -7.00 -7.48
N GLY A 179 2.77 -7.15 -8.58
CA GLY A 179 2.55 -6.37 -9.79
C GLY A 179 2.62 -4.86 -9.54
N ALA A 180 3.45 -4.44 -8.59
CA ALA A 180 3.58 -3.07 -8.09
C ALA A 180 2.31 -2.51 -7.40
N ASP A 181 1.39 -3.38 -6.96
CA ASP A 181 0.20 -2.99 -6.19
C ASP A 181 0.46 -3.14 -4.68
N PRO A 182 0.21 -2.11 -3.87
CA PRO A 182 0.51 -2.13 -2.44
C PRO A 182 -0.22 -3.21 -1.66
N LEU A 183 -1.51 -3.41 -1.91
CA LEU A 183 -2.28 -4.41 -1.17
C LEU A 183 -1.97 -5.84 -1.64
N LYS A 184 -1.63 -6.02 -2.91
CA LYS A 184 -1.10 -7.31 -3.39
C LYS A 184 0.27 -7.64 -2.79
N ALA A 185 1.10 -6.65 -2.49
CA ALA A 185 2.34 -6.88 -1.77
C ALA A 185 2.11 -7.48 -0.36
N VAL A 186 0.99 -7.11 0.29
CA VAL A 186 0.58 -7.74 1.56
C VAL A 186 0.10 -9.18 1.36
N SER A 187 -0.54 -9.48 0.23
CA SER A 187 -1.10 -10.82 -0.02
C SER A 187 -0.06 -11.94 -0.09
N VAL A 188 1.19 -11.62 -0.38
CA VAL A 188 2.31 -12.59 -0.43
C VAL A 188 3.06 -12.75 0.90
N MET A 189 2.68 -12.02 1.93
CA MET A 189 3.28 -12.14 3.26
C MET A 189 2.79 -13.40 3.98
N ALA A 190 3.61 -13.93 4.89
CA ALA A 190 3.28 -15.12 5.68
C ALA A 190 2.00 -14.97 6.53
N ALA A 191 1.62 -13.75 6.88
CA ALA A 191 0.41 -13.45 7.64
C ALA A 191 -0.86 -13.36 6.76
N SER A 192 -0.74 -13.32 5.46
CA SER A 192 -1.86 -13.29 4.51
C SER A 192 -2.35 -14.70 4.23
N THR A 193 -3.66 -14.82 4.06
CA THR A 193 -4.33 -16.07 3.69
C THR A 193 -5.10 -15.94 2.38
N ASN A 194 -4.78 -14.91 1.61
CA ASN A 194 -5.42 -14.67 0.32
C ASN A 194 -5.11 -15.83 -0.64
N VAL A 195 -6.16 -16.53 -1.08
CA VAL A 195 -6.06 -17.68 -2.00
C VAL A 195 -6.30 -17.29 -3.46
N SER A 196 -6.62 -16.02 -3.71
CA SER A 196 -6.91 -15.49 -5.05
C SER A 196 -5.92 -14.37 -5.41
N GLU A 197 -5.78 -14.08 -6.69
CA GLU A 197 -5.00 -12.93 -7.18
C GLU A 197 -5.72 -11.59 -6.96
N SER A 198 -6.38 -11.42 -5.83
CA SER A 198 -7.09 -10.20 -5.48
C SER A 198 -6.21 -9.26 -4.64
N ALA A 199 -6.57 -7.98 -4.64
CA ALA A 199 -6.01 -6.98 -3.75
C ALA A 199 -6.75 -6.89 -2.40
N ASN A 200 -7.72 -7.76 -2.15
CA ASN A 200 -8.41 -7.84 -0.87
C ASN A 200 -7.45 -8.32 0.21
N THR A 201 -7.48 -7.66 1.35
CA THR A 201 -6.55 -7.95 2.46
C THR A 201 -7.16 -8.98 3.40
N GLU A 202 -6.83 -10.24 3.20
CA GLU A 202 -7.26 -11.35 4.06
C GLU A 202 -6.10 -11.73 4.98
N LEU A 203 -6.19 -11.33 6.23
CA LEU A 203 -5.16 -11.56 7.22
C LEU A 203 -5.58 -12.66 8.19
N ARG A 204 -4.69 -13.61 8.46
CA ARG A 204 -4.84 -14.70 9.43
C ARG A 204 -6.15 -15.48 9.31
N GLY A 205 -6.54 -15.84 8.10
CA GLY A 205 -7.73 -16.66 7.82
C GLY A 205 -9.07 -15.92 7.93
N SER A 206 -9.03 -14.60 8.04
CA SER A 206 -10.23 -13.78 8.19
C SER A 206 -10.61 -13.11 6.86
N SER A 207 -11.90 -12.88 6.65
CA SER A 207 -12.40 -12.13 5.50
C SER A 207 -11.79 -10.72 5.43
N GLY A 208 -11.57 -10.20 4.24
CA GLY A 208 -11.06 -8.85 4.00
C GLY A 208 -11.88 -7.74 4.68
N ASN A 209 -13.16 -7.96 4.92
CA ASN A 209 -14.02 -7.02 5.66
C ASN A 209 -13.70 -6.91 7.16
N HIS A 210 -12.88 -7.81 7.70
CA HIS A 210 -12.45 -7.81 9.09
C HIS A 210 -11.09 -7.13 9.29
N SER A 211 -10.43 -6.76 8.21
CA SER A 211 -9.20 -5.96 8.19
C SER A 211 -9.52 -4.52 7.79
N VAL A 212 -8.76 -3.57 8.28
CA VAL A 212 -8.90 -2.17 7.93
C VAL A 212 -7.66 -1.65 7.26
N VAL A 213 -7.82 -0.88 6.20
CA VAL A 213 -6.76 -0.10 5.56
C VAL A 213 -6.91 1.35 5.98
N VAL A 214 -5.84 1.95 6.44
CA VAL A 214 -5.79 3.33 6.93
C VAL A 214 -4.79 4.11 6.09
N LEU A 215 -5.17 5.29 5.61
CA LEU A 215 -4.29 6.22 4.91
C LEU A 215 -4.15 7.50 5.73
N ASN A 216 -2.93 7.83 6.15
CA ASN A 216 -2.63 9.01 6.96
C ASN A 216 -3.59 9.16 8.17
N GLY A 217 -3.87 8.06 8.88
CA GLY A 217 -4.75 8.03 10.06
C GLY A 217 -6.25 7.99 9.78
N VAL A 218 -6.69 7.89 8.52
CA VAL A 218 -8.10 7.81 8.11
C VAL A 218 -8.41 6.45 7.48
N PRO A 219 -9.46 5.74 7.92
CA PRO A 219 -9.88 4.48 7.31
C PRO A 219 -10.32 4.65 5.85
N VAL A 220 -9.87 3.75 4.98
CA VAL A 220 -10.28 3.64 3.57
C VAL A 220 -11.23 2.47 3.42
N TRP A 221 -12.53 2.74 3.31
CA TRP A 221 -13.57 1.70 3.40
C TRP A 221 -13.65 0.76 2.20
N LYS A 222 -13.24 1.19 1.02
CA LYS A 222 -13.14 0.37 -0.19
C LYS A 222 -11.73 0.53 -0.76
N PRO A 223 -10.75 -0.19 -0.19
CA PRO A 223 -9.35 -0.03 -0.59
C PRO A 223 -9.02 -0.67 -1.94
N VAL A 224 -9.97 -1.41 -2.53
CA VAL A 224 -9.82 -2.11 -3.81
C VAL A 224 -10.72 -1.52 -4.89
N ARG A 225 -10.31 -1.64 -6.13
CA ARG A 225 -11.02 -1.22 -7.34
C ARG A 225 -11.31 -2.38 -8.27
N ASN A 226 -12.13 -2.14 -9.30
CA ASN A 226 -12.63 -3.18 -10.21
C ASN A 226 -13.32 -4.31 -9.44
N THR A 227 -14.15 -3.93 -8.46
CA THR A 227 -14.80 -4.88 -7.55
C THR A 227 -15.91 -5.61 -8.29
N GLN A 228 -15.85 -6.94 -8.26
CA GLN A 228 -16.89 -7.83 -8.75
C GLN A 228 -18.08 -7.89 -7.78
N LEU A 229 -19.19 -8.54 -8.19
CA LEU A 229 -20.38 -8.70 -7.34
C LEU A 229 -20.09 -9.41 -6.00
N ASN A 230 -19.13 -10.35 -6.01
CA ASN A 230 -18.67 -11.05 -4.80
C ASN A 230 -17.77 -10.21 -3.85
N GLY A 231 -17.51 -8.95 -4.20
CA GLY A 231 -16.64 -8.06 -3.41
C GLY A 231 -15.14 -8.23 -3.67
N ILE A 232 -14.74 -9.12 -4.57
CA ILE A 232 -13.32 -9.31 -4.94
C ILE A 232 -12.89 -8.17 -5.87
N GLY A 233 -11.80 -7.48 -5.51
CA GLY A 233 -11.18 -6.42 -6.30
C GLY A 233 -9.76 -6.80 -6.72
N ASN A 234 -9.42 -6.52 -7.97
CA ASN A 234 -8.16 -6.96 -8.55
C ASN A 234 -6.98 -6.02 -8.27
N PHE A 235 -7.24 -4.77 -7.93
CA PHE A 235 -6.21 -3.76 -7.69
C PHE A 235 -6.60 -2.89 -6.50
N SER A 236 -5.60 -2.32 -5.83
CA SER A 236 -5.83 -1.29 -4.81
C SER A 236 -6.16 0.07 -5.44
N VAL A 237 -6.74 0.96 -4.65
CA VAL A 237 -6.97 2.36 -5.04
C VAL A 237 -5.72 3.22 -4.89
N PHE A 238 -4.64 2.68 -4.34
CA PHE A 238 -3.43 3.42 -4.02
C PHE A 238 -2.45 3.44 -5.20
N ASN A 239 -1.86 4.60 -5.44
CA ASN A 239 -0.71 4.72 -6.33
C ASN A 239 0.56 4.49 -5.51
N THR A 240 1.34 3.46 -5.85
CA THR A 240 2.56 3.06 -5.14
C THR A 240 3.60 4.18 -5.06
N GLU A 241 3.64 5.07 -6.05
CA GLU A 241 4.54 6.24 -6.05
C GLU A 241 4.18 7.29 -4.98
N LEU A 242 2.96 7.25 -4.44
CA LEU A 242 2.50 8.15 -3.38
C LEU A 242 2.56 7.51 -1.99
N ILE A 243 3.18 6.32 -1.88
CA ILE A 243 3.38 5.64 -0.60
C ILE A 243 4.79 5.94 -0.10
N GLY A 244 4.89 6.49 1.09
CA GLY A 244 6.15 6.62 1.81
C GLY A 244 6.47 5.34 2.57
N GLN A 245 5.51 4.86 3.35
CA GLN A 245 5.65 3.67 4.18
C GLN A 245 4.30 2.96 4.33
N MET A 246 4.34 1.64 4.42
CA MET A 246 3.20 0.81 4.77
C MET A 246 3.57 -0.10 5.94
N LYS A 247 2.70 -0.17 6.96
CA LYS A 247 2.86 -0.98 8.16
C LYS A 247 1.73 -1.99 8.24
N VAL A 248 2.06 -3.26 8.44
CA VAL A 248 1.08 -4.35 8.50
C VAL A 248 1.01 -4.89 9.92
N TYR A 249 -0.20 -4.89 10.48
CA TYR A 249 -0.53 -5.45 11.80
C TYR A 249 -1.44 -6.64 11.57
N ALA A 250 -0.91 -7.83 11.57
CA ALA A 250 -1.67 -9.05 11.32
C ALA A 250 -2.06 -9.72 12.64
N GLY A 251 -3.35 -9.94 12.84
CA GLY A 251 -3.90 -10.64 14.00
C GLY A 251 -4.28 -9.76 15.17
N ASN A 252 -3.46 -8.81 15.58
CA ASN A 252 -3.72 -7.91 16.70
C ASN A 252 -3.52 -6.45 16.28
N PRO A 253 -4.50 -5.83 15.58
CA PRO A 253 -4.40 -4.45 15.16
C PRO A 253 -4.31 -3.50 16.36
N PRO A 254 -3.52 -2.42 16.29
CA PRO A 254 -3.43 -1.48 17.39
C PRO A 254 -4.78 -0.80 17.62
N LEU A 255 -5.20 -0.65 18.87
CA LEU A 255 -6.49 -0.01 19.20
C LEU A 255 -6.52 1.52 18.99
N THR A 256 -5.43 2.13 18.54
CA THR A 256 -5.45 3.47 17.92
C THR A 256 -6.27 3.46 16.63
N ILE A 257 -6.34 2.30 15.98
CA ILE A 257 -7.16 2.02 14.80
C ILE A 257 -8.39 1.23 15.27
N GLY A 258 -9.58 1.71 14.93
CA GLY A 258 -10.84 1.04 15.26
C GLY A 258 -11.36 0.16 14.11
N ASN A 259 -12.48 -0.49 14.37
CA ASN A 259 -13.24 -1.27 13.37
C ASN A 259 -12.43 -2.38 12.68
N SER A 260 -11.58 -3.10 13.44
CA SER A 260 -10.80 -4.22 12.92
C SER A 260 -10.71 -5.34 13.95
N ILE A 261 -10.82 -6.60 13.48
CA ILE A 261 -10.64 -7.81 14.31
C ILE A 261 -9.57 -8.75 13.74
N ALA A 262 -9.19 -8.62 12.47
CA ALA A 262 -8.22 -9.51 11.82
C ALA A 262 -6.84 -8.87 11.67
N GLY A 263 -6.81 -7.58 11.34
CA GLY A 263 -5.57 -6.86 11.14
C GLY A 263 -5.79 -5.45 10.62
N ALA A 264 -4.71 -4.68 10.56
CA ALA A 264 -4.71 -3.34 9.99
C ALA A 264 -3.52 -3.14 9.06
N ILE A 265 -3.72 -2.36 8.01
CA ILE A 265 -2.68 -1.88 7.13
C ILE A 265 -2.69 -0.36 7.22
N GLU A 266 -1.62 0.20 7.74
CA GLU A 266 -1.44 1.65 7.85
C GLU A 266 -0.52 2.12 6.73
N ILE A 267 -1.04 2.98 5.86
CA ILE A 267 -0.33 3.57 4.74
C ILE A 267 -0.08 5.03 5.06
N GLU A 268 1.15 5.46 4.90
CA GLU A 268 1.57 6.85 5.06
C GLU A 268 2.12 7.36 3.73
N THR A 269 1.72 8.57 3.34
CA THR A 269 2.29 9.26 2.18
C THR A 269 3.69 9.79 2.51
N PRO A 270 4.55 10.07 1.49
CA PRO A 270 5.89 10.60 1.75
C PRO A 270 5.85 11.89 2.59
N GLU A 271 6.77 12.04 3.52
CA GLU A 271 6.92 13.26 4.30
C GLU A 271 7.79 14.31 3.59
N HIS A 272 8.60 13.89 2.63
CA HIS A 272 9.43 14.79 1.82
C HIS A 272 9.71 14.17 0.45
N ILE A 273 9.99 15.02 -0.52
CA ILE A 273 10.51 14.63 -1.83
C ILE A 273 11.88 15.27 -2.04
N THR A 274 12.79 14.56 -2.68
CA THR A 274 14.18 15.02 -2.86
C THR A 274 14.31 15.99 -4.02
N ARG A 275 13.53 15.81 -5.11
CA ARG A 275 13.62 16.61 -6.34
C ARG A 275 12.26 16.75 -7.01
N ASN A 276 12.19 17.70 -7.96
CA ASN A 276 11.08 17.73 -8.91
C ASN A 276 11.19 16.53 -9.86
N ASP A 277 10.07 15.88 -10.13
CA ASP A 277 10.03 14.71 -10.99
C ASP A 277 8.78 14.71 -11.89
N LEU A 278 8.93 14.21 -13.09
CA LEU A 278 7.84 13.95 -14.03
C LEU A 278 7.99 12.51 -14.50
N LYS A 279 7.02 11.67 -14.15
CA LYS A 279 6.97 10.28 -14.60
C LYS A 279 5.82 10.09 -15.57
N LEU A 280 6.12 9.49 -16.71
CA LEU A 280 5.14 9.05 -17.69
C LEU A 280 5.14 7.54 -17.71
N SER A 281 4.00 6.92 -17.60
CA SER A 281 3.82 5.47 -17.69
C SER A 281 2.94 5.13 -18.88
N LEU A 282 3.35 4.14 -19.66
CA LEU A 282 2.58 3.61 -20.78
C LEU A 282 2.72 2.10 -20.81
N SER A 283 1.60 1.40 -20.88
CA SER A 283 1.52 -0.04 -21.04
C SER A 283 0.41 -0.40 -22.03
N LEU A 284 0.22 -1.69 -22.27
CA LEU A 284 -0.87 -2.18 -23.14
C LEU A 284 -2.28 -1.89 -22.61
N ALA A 285 -2.40 -1.57 -21.33
CA ALA A 285 -3.70 -1.35 -20.68
C ALA A 285 -3.74 -0.07 -19.83
N ASN A 286 -2.67 0.71 -19.78
CA ASN A 286 -2.63 1.91 -18.92
C ASN A 286 -1.73 3.00 -19.51
N ALA A 287 -2.18 4.24 -19.39
CA ALA A 287 -1.38 5.44 -19.59
C ALA A 287 -1.50 6.33 -18.35
N GLY A 288 -0.39 6.83 -17.83
CA GLY A 288 -0.38 7.63 -16.62
C GLY A 288 0.67 8.72 -16.61
N ILE A 289 0.44 9.70 -15.77
CA ILE A 289 1.34 10.81 -15.49
C ILE A 289 1.40 11.07 -13.99
N LEU A 290 2.61 11.28 -13.48
CA LEU A 290 2.85 11.77 -12.12
C LEU A 290 3.79 12.96 -12.17
N ILE A 291 3.39 14.04 -11.53
CA ILE A 291 4.17 15.27 -11.39
C ILE A 291 4.45 15.47 -9.90
N SER A 292 5.72 15.49 -9.52
CA SER A 292 6.16 15.81 -8.17
C SER A 292 6.88 17.15 -8.17
N LYS A 293 6.35 18.12 -7.44
CA LYS A 293 6.88 19.48 -7.35
C LYS A 293 7.32 19.80 -5.93
N LYS A 294 8.60 19.96 -5.72
CA LYS A 294 9.18 20.50 -4.50
C LYS A 294 8.93 22.01 -4.44
N ILE A 295 8.22 22.48 -3.43
CA ILE A 295 7.94 23.89 -3.18
C ILE A 295 9.05 24.48 -2.28
N SER A 296 9.44 23.72 -1.25
CA SER A 296 10.57 24.00 -0.36
C SER A 296 11.14 22.67 0.16
N ASP A 297 12.13 22.69 1.04
CA ASP A 297 12.70 21.47 1.61
C ASP A 297 11.67 20.64 2.41
N LYS A 298 10.65 21.30 2.96
CA LYS A 298 9.59 20.68 3.78
C LYS A 298 8.21 20.73 3.13
N ASN A 299 8.07 21.31 1.93
CA ASN A 299 6.78 21.50 1.27
C ASN A 299 6.82 20.94 -0.14
N PHE A 300 5.82 20.17 -0.50
CA PHE A 300 5.71 19.64 -1.85
C PHE A 300 4.26 19.37 -2.26
N LEU A 301 4.09 19.22 -3.57
CA LEU A 301 2.84 18.83 -4.21
C LEU A 301 3.15 17.69 -5.20
N GLN A 302 2.33 16.64 -5.16
CA GLN A 302 2.30 15.58 -6.16
C GLN A 302 0.91 15.53 -6.80
N LEU A 303 0.87 15.42 -8.11
CA LEU A 303 -0.35 15.30 -8.91
C LEU A 303 -0.19 14.08 -9.81
N TYR A 304 -1.21 13.23 -9.87
CA TYR A 304 -1.20 12.13 -10.81
C TYR A 304 -2.55 11.95 -11.50
N ALA A 305 -2.51 11.38 -12.69
CA ALA A 305 -3.68 10.92 -13.42
C ALA A 305 -3.33 9.65 -14.19
N ASN A 306 -4.22 8.69 -14.17
CA ASN A 306 -4.09 7.43 -14.91
C ASN A 306 -5.37 7.17 -15.69
N HIS A 307 -5.20 6.54 -16.85
CA HIS A 307 -6.31 6.01 -17.63
C HIS A 307 -6.00 4.58 -18.04
N GLN A 308 -6.84 3.65 -17.60
CA GLN A 308 -6.80 2.25 -18.03
C GLN A 308 -7.78 2.05 -19.19
N PHE A 309 -7.31 1.35 -20.20
CA PHE A 309 -8.07 1.02 -21.40
C PHE A 309 -7.89 -0.46 -21.75
N SER A 310 -9.01 -1.13 -22.08
CA SER A 310 -9.01 -2.58 -22.26
C SER A 310 -8.66 -3.04 -23.69
N ALA A 311 -8.87 -2.20 -24.71
CA ALA A 311 -8.87 -2.66 -26.10
C ALA A 311 -7.57 -3.34 -26.57
N PRO A 312 -6.35 -2.79 -26.38
CA PRO A 312 -5.13 -3.47 -26.81
C PRO A 312 -4.85 -4.74 -26.02
N TYR A 313 -5.14 -4.73 -24.71
CA TYR A 313 -4.97 -5.88 -23.84
C TYR A 313 -5.87 -7.04 -24.23
N LEU A 314 -7.17 -6.79 -24.45
CA LEU A 314 -8.14 -7.81 -24.86
C LEU A 314 -7.84 -8.34 -26.25
N TRP A 315 -7.37 -7.49 -27.16
CA TRP A 315 -6.97 -7.92 -28.50
C TRP A 315 -5.80 -8.91 -28.48
N LEU A 316 -4.81 -8.70 -27.61
CA LEU A 316 -3.65 -9.60 -27.48
C LEU A 316 -3.96 -10.88 -26.71
N ASN A 317 -4.91 -10.85 -25.76
CA ASN A 317 -5.22 -11.96 -24.86
C ASN A 317 -6.60 -12.59 -25.11
N HIS A 318 -7.17 -12.42 -26.30
CA HIS A 318 -8.54 -12.81 -26.61
C HIS A 318 -8.88 -14.30 -26.32
N THR A 319 -7.88 -15.20 -26.39
CA THR A 319 -8.09 -16.62 -26.09
C THR A 319 -8.31 -16.94 -24.62
N ASN A 320 -7.79 -16.11 -23.71
CA ASN A 320 -7.86 -16.33 -22.27
C ASN A 320 -8.84 -15.38 -21.56
N THR A 321 -9.30 -14.34 -22.27
CA THR A 321 -10.13 -13.27 -21.70
C THR A 321 -11.36 -12.98 -22.56
N ASP A 322 -11.87 -13.97 -23.27
CA ASP A 322 -13.06 -13.84 -24.13
C ASP A 322 -14.33 -13.47 -23.37
N PHE A 323 -14.42 -13.87 -22.09
CA PHE A 323 -15.48 -13.46 -21.17
C PHE A 323 -15.43 -11.97 -20.82
N LEU A 324 -14.27 -11.33 -20.91
CA LEU A 324 -14.09 -9.92 -20.55
C LEU A 324 -14.32 -9.02 -21.74
N LYS A 325 -15.41 -8.26 -21.75
CA LYS A 325 -15.80 -7.40 -22.88
C LYS A 325 -15.14 -6.03 -22.83
N ARG A 326 -15.09 -5.41 -21.66
CA ARG A 326 -14.53 -4.07 -21.51
C ARG A 326 -14.22 -3.75 -20.04
N PHE A 327 -13.08 -3.15 -19.82
CA PHE A 327 -12.81 -2.40 -18.58
C PHE A 327 -12.16 -1.06 -18.93
N ASN A 328 -12.63 -0.01 -18.30
CA ASN A 328 -12.00 1.32 -18.39
C ASN A 328 -12.01 1.92 -16.99
N THR A 329 -10.89 2.48 -16.60
CA THR A 329 -10.78 3.18 -15.32
C THR A 329 -10.03 4.47 -15.56
N THR A 330 -10.58 5.57 -15.09
CA THR A 330 -9.86 6.86 -15.03
C THR A 330 -9.74 7.24 -13.58
N ASP A 331 -8.52 7.41 -13.10
CA ASP A 331 -8.26 7.82 -11.74
C ASP A 331 -7.20 8.91 -11.68
N GLY A 332 -7.27 9.70 -10.63
CA GLY A 332 -6.30 10.75 -10.37
C GLY A 332 -6.36 11.25 -8.94
N GLY A 333 -5.32 11.94 -8.55
CA GLY A 333 -5.26 12.44 -7.18
C GLY A 333 -4.19 13.49 -6.94
N VAL A 334 -4.26 14.03 -5.74
CA VAL A 334 -3.40 15.08 -5.21
C VAL A 334 -2.82 14.61 -3.90
N ASN A 335 -1.51 14.76 -3.70
CA ASN A 335 -0.85 14.65 -2.41
C ASN A 335 -0.11 15.95 -2.13
N LEU A 336 -0.57 16.69 -1.12
CA LEU A 336 -0.01 17.98 -0.70
C LEU A 336 0.51 17.87 0.72
N HIS A 337 1.75 18.25 0.91
CA HIS A 337 2.40 18.32 2.22
C HIS A 337 2.93 19.72 2.47
N LEU A 338 2.46 20.35 3.55
CA LEU A 338 2.83 21.71 3.93
C LEU A 338 3.26 21.77 5.40
N GLN A 339 4.48 22.17 5.63
CA GLN A 339 4.96 22.64 6.93
C GLN A 339 4.64 24.13 7.04
N LEU A 340 3.47 24.46 7.59
CA LEU A 340 2.97 25.84 7.67
C LEU A 340 3.79 26.70 8.64
N THR A 341 4.20 26.10 9.76
CA THR A 341 5.11 26.67 10.74
C THR A 341 6.02 25.57 11.30
N PRO A 342 7.10 25.86 12.04
CA PRO A 342 7.90 24.81 12.68
C PRO A 342 7.11 23.86 13.59
N ARG A 343 5.88 24.24 13.99
CA ARG A 343 5.02 23.47 14.90
C ARG A 343 3.76 22.94 14.25
N LEU A 344 3.43 23.38 13.04
CA LEU A 344 2.15 23.06 12.38
C LEU A 344 2.38 22.48 11.00
N LYS A 345 1.96 21.24 10.81
CA LYS A 345 1.99 20.49 9.55
C LYS A 345 0.57 20.26 9.05
N PHE A 346 0.35 20.44 7.76
CA PHE A 346 -0.88 20.14 7.05
C PHE A 346 -0.61 19.14 5.91
N ASN A 347 -1.38 18.08 5.85
CA ASN A 347 -1.36 17.08 4.78
C ASN A 347 -2.73 17.00 4.14
N LEU A 348 -2.77 16.91 2.82
CA LEU A 348 -4.00 16.66 2.06
C LEU A 348 -3.72 15.58 1.02
N TYR A 349 -4.56 14.57 1.01
CA TYR A 349 -4.60 13.55 -0.02
C TYR A 349 -6.01 13.50 -0.61
N GLU A 350 -6.12 13.63 -1.93
CA GLU A 350 -7.37 13.50 -2.66
C GLU A 350 -7.24 12.45 -3.75
N TYR A 351 -8.32 11.73 -3.97
CA TYR A 351 -8.41 10.68 -4.96
C TYR A 351 -9.80 10.66 -5.58
N ALA A 352 -9.84 10.63 -6.91
CA ALA A 352 -11.08 10.47 -7.68
C ALA A 352 -10.91 9.32 -8.68
N ILE A 353 -11.97 8.52 -8.85
CA ILE A 353 -12.00 7.41 -9.80
C ILE A 353 -13.37 7.30 -10.48
N ASP A 354 -13.35 6.99 -11.77
CA ASP A 354 -14.50 6.57 -12.58
C ASP A 354 -14.16 5.21 -13.20
N GLU A 355 -14.91 4.18 -12.84
CA GLU A 355 -14.71 2.79 -13.24
C GLU A 355 -15.89 2.30 -14.07
N TYR A 356 -15.57 1.57 -15.12
CA TYR A 356 -16.52 0.87 -15.95
C TYR A 356 -15.99 -0.55 -16.24
N TYR A 357 -16.81 -1.55 -15.98
CA TYR A 357 -16.50 -2.95 -16.21
C TYR A 357 -17.68 -3.66 -16.89
N ARG A 358 -17.38 -4.55 -17.84
CA ARG A 358 -18.36 -5.36 -18.56
C ARG A 358 -17.77 -6.72 -18.92
N ALA A 359 -18.47 -7.78 -18.54
CA ALA A 359 -18.03 -9.16 -18.78
C ALA A 359 -19.21 -10.11 -18.90
N ASP A 360 -19.03 -11.20 -19.66
CA ASP A 360 -19.93 -12.33 -19.61
C ASP A 360 -19.78 -13.01 -18.22
N THR A 361 -20.87 -13.17 -17.55
CA THR A 361 -20.92 -13.72 -16.19
C THR A 361 -21.94 -14.87 -16.17
N GLU A 362 -21.59 -15.93 -15.47
CA GLU A 362 -22.48 -17.07 -15.23
C GLU A 362 -22.68 -17.25 -13.73
N GLN A 363 -23.93 -17.21 -13.28
CA GLN A 363 -24.32 -17.49 -11.90
C GLN A 363 -25.57 -18.37 -11.86
N TYR A 364 -25.53 -19.43 -11.06
CA TYR A 364 -26.66 -20.33 -10.85
C TYR A 364 -27.29 -20.81 -12.17
N ASN A 365 -26.45 -21.17 -13.16
CA ASN A 365 -26.86 -21.60 -14.51
C ASN A 365 -27.51 -20.52 -15.41
N TYR A 366 -27.55 -19.28 -14.96
CA TYR A 366 -27.93 -18.13 -15.78
C TYR A 366 -26.69 -17.43 -16.31
N LYS A 367 -26.61 -17.21 -17.62
CA LYS A 367 -25.47 -16.57 -18.28
C LYS A 367 -25.93 -15.34 -19.02
N ASP A 368 -25.35 -14.21 -18.68
CA ASP A 368 -25.61 -12.92 -19.32
C ASP A 368 -24.41 -11.99 -19.17
N GLU A 369 -24.49 -10.85 -19.85
CA GLU A 369 -23.51 -9.78 -19.73
C GLU A 369 -23.71 -8.98 -18.42
N SER A 370 -22.74 -9.02 -17.54
CA SER A 370 -22.71 -8.17 -16.34
C SER A 370 -22.07 -6.83 -16.64
N LYS A 371 -22.59 -5.77 -16.00
CA LYS A 371 -22.06 -4.42 -16.06
C LYS A 371 -21.91 -3.86 -14.67
N ALA A 372 -20.71 -3.36 -14.35
CA ALA A 372 -20.43 -2.66 -13.11
C ALA A 372 -19.88 -1.25 -13.40
N THR A 373 -20.31 -0.29 -12.60
CA THR A 373 -19.83 1.11 -12.66
C THR A 373 -19.56 1.60 -11.26
N SER A 374 -18.50 2.40 -11.09
CA SER A 374 -18.19 3.03 -9.81
C SER A 374 -17.63 4.42 -10.05
N ARG A 375 -18.15 5.41 -9.32
CA ARG A 375 -17.60 6.76 -9.22
C ARG A 375 -17.35 7.08 -7.78
N ARG A 376 -16.13 7.45 -7.45
CA ARG A 376 -15.74 7.73 -6.08
C ARG A 376 -14.86 8.96 -6.01
N TRP A 377 -15.07 9.75 -4.98
CA TRP A 377 -14.15 10.78 -4.52
C TRP A 377 -13.85 10.54 -3.04
N PHE A 378 -12.56 10.56 -2.72
CA PHE A 378 -12.05 10.30 -1.39
C PHE A 378 -11.02 11.36 -1.02
N GLN A 379 -11.16 11.94 0.17
CA GLN A 379 -10.26 12.97 0.71
C GLN A 379 -9.78 12.56 2.10
N VAL A 380 -8.50 12.78 2.36
CA VAL A 380 -7.88 12.76 3.69
C VAL A 380 -7.20 14.09 3.93
N ALA A 381 -7.57 14.78 5.00
CA ALA A 381 -6.91 15.98 5.47
C ALA A 381 -6.39 15.77 6.89
N GLY A 382 -5.14 16.08 7.13
CA GLY A 382 -4.47 15.94 8.43
C GLY A 382 -3.84 17.27 8.87
N LEU A 383 -4.04 17.64 10.12
CA LEU A 383 -3.40 18.76 10.76
C LEU A 383 -2.66 18.26 12.01
N THR A 384 -1.36 18.45 12.05
CA THR A 384 -0.52 18.03 13.17
C THR A 384 0.13 19.25 13.81
N PHE A 385 -0.08 19.41 15.12
CA PHE A 385 0.51 20.46 15.92
C PHE A 385 1.43 19.89 17.01
N ALA A 386 2.69 20.31 17.05
CA ALA A 386 3.66 19.92 18.05
C ALA A 386 3.95 21.06 19.03
N ALA A 387 3.67 20.84 20.30
CA ALA A 387 4.03 21.76 21.38
C ALA A 387 5.46 21.44 21.86
N LEU A 388 6.45 22.11 21.27
CA LEU A 388 7.87 21.80 21.38
C LEU A 388 8.41 21.71 22.81
N GLN A 389 7.89 22.50 23.74
CA GLN A 389 8.36 22.55 25.13
C GLN A 389 7.77 21.44 26.00
N SER A 390 6.64 20.87 25.63
CA SER A 390 5.90 19.89 26.44
C SER A 390 6.00 18.45 25.92
N GLY A 391 6.58 18.22 24.73
CA GLY A 391 6.59 16.88 24.11
C GLY A 391 5.21 16.38 23.67
N VAL A 392 4.21 17.27 23.62
CA VAL A 392 2.84 16.92 23.21
C VAL A 392 2.66 17.17 21.73
N VAL A 393 2.09 16.20 21.03
CA VAL A 393 1.67 16.32 19.62
C VAL A 393 0.18 16.10 19.55
N VAL A 394 -0.53 17.00 18.88
CA VAL A 394 -1.97 16.92 18.64
C VAL A 394 -2.21 16.72 17.15
N GLU A 395 -3.02 15.74 16.82
CA GLU A 395 -3.39 15.39 15.44
C GLU A 395 -4.90 15.48 15.26
N LEU A 396 -5.31 16.19 14.23
CA LEU A 396 -6.68 16.21 13.75
C LEU A 396 -6.69 15.63 12.34
N ASN A 397 -7.35 14.48 12.14
CA ASN A 397 -7.49 13.87 10.83
C ASN A 397 -8.97 13.86 10.44
N ASN A 398 -9.24 14.17 9.19
CA ASN A 398 -10.57 14.17 8.60
C ASN A 398 -10.56 13.39 7.28
N GLY A 399 -11.56 12.54 7.08
CA GLY A 399 -11.78 11.79 5.86
C GLY A 399 -13.19 11.95 5.34
N ILE A 400 -13.32 12.17 4.04
CA ILE A 400 -14.61 12.21 3.33
C ILE A 400 -14.53 11.18 2.21
N ASP A 401 -15.56 10.34 2.08
CA ASP A 401 -15.65 9.33 1.02
C ASP A 401 -17.06 9.37 0.43
N LEU A 402 -17.16 9.74 -0.84
CA LEU A 402 -18.38 9.80 -1.61
C LEU A 402 -18.29 8.79 -2.76
N CYS A 403 -19.10 7.74 -2.71
CA CYS A 403 -19.10 6.68 -3.70
C CYS A 403 -20.50 6.44 -4.26
N LYS A 404 -20.60 6.31 -5.58
CA LYS A 404 -21.79 5.82 -6.26
C LYS A 404 -21.38 4.63 -7.12
N SER A 405 -21.97 3.47 -6.88
CA SER A 405 -21.75 2.27 -7.68
C SER A 405 -23.08 1.77 -8.26
N GLY A 406 -23.00 1.14 -9.41
CA GLY A 406 -24.14 0.49 -10.06
C GLY A 406 -23.72 -0.87 -10.60
N TYR A 407 -24.64 -1.82 -10.59
CA TYR A 407 -24.44 -3.15 -11.08
C TYR A 407 -25.69 -3.65 -11.80
N ARG A 408 -25.50 -4.25 -12.98
CA ARG A 408 -26.57 -4.88 -13.74
C ARG A 408 -26.17 -6.30 -14.14
N PHE A 409 -27.08 -7.26 -13.95
CA PHE A 409 -26.94 -8.64 -14.39
C PHE A 409 -28.31 -9.31 -14.40
N GLY A 410 -28.81 -9.72 -15.57
CA GLY A 410 -30.18 -10.20 -15.74
C GLY A 410 -31.19 -9.22 -15.16
N VAL A 411 -32.14 -9.71 -14.37
CA VAL A 411 -33.17 -8.90 -13.69
C VAL A 411 -32.60 -7.88 -12.69
N MET A 412 -31.38 -8.08 -12.21
CA MET A 412 -30.75 -7.17 -11.25
C MET A 412 -30.27 -5.88 -11.93
N ASP A 413 -30.82 -4.73 -11.53
CA ASP A 413 -30.36 -3.40 -11.91
C ASP A 413 -30.35 -2.51 -10.66
N GLY A 414 -29.24 -2.50 -9.96
CA GLY A 414 -29.10 -1.84 -8.67
C GLY A 414 -28.03 -0.76 -8.63
N SER A 415 -28.25 0.25 -7.81
CA SER A 415 -27.28 1.28 -7.51
C SER A 415 -27.16 1.52 -6.01
N THR A 416 -25.93 1.80 -5.58
CA THR A 416 -25.62 2.13 -4.17
C THR A 416 -24.94 3.48 -4.13
N ARG A 417 -25.40 4.37 -3.24
CA ARG A 417 -24.74 5.63 -2.92
C ARG A 417 -24.27 5.58 -1.47
N GLU A 418 -23.00 5.77 -1.26
CA GLU A 418 -22.36 5.74 0.04
C GLU A 418 -21.68 7.08 0.30
N ASN A 419 -22.02 7.68 1.44
CA ASN A 419 -21.40 8.89 1.93
C ASN A 419 -20.84 8.60 3.31
N ARG A 420 -19.55 8.82 3.50
CA ARG A 420 -18.87 8.57 4.77
C ARG A 420 -18.05 9.77 5.19
N LEU A 421 -18.08 10.05 6.47
CA LEU A 421 -17.26 11.04 7.12
C LEU A 421 -16.54 10.38 8.28
N TYR A 422 -15.26 10.63 8.39
CA TYR A 422 -14.43 10.24 9.52
C TYR A 422 -13.72 11.46 10.07
N THR A 423 -13.69 11.60 11.39
CA THR A 423 -12.91 12.62 12.08
C THR A 423 -12.26 12.00 13.30
N SER A 424 -10.97 12.25 13.49
CA SER A 424 -10.25 11.83 14.68
C SER A 424 -9.44 12.98 15.26
N LEU A 425 -9.50 13.13 16.57
CA LEU A 425 -8.64 14.02 17.33
C LEU A 425 -7.82 13.16 18.29
N ALA A 426 -6.51 13.24 18.22
CA ALA A 426 -5.59 12.49 19.05
C ALA A 426 -4.53 13.40 19.66
N ALA A 427 -4.14 13.12 20.90
CA ALA A 427 -3.01 13.74 21.57
C ALA A 427 -1.98 12.67 21.94
N LYS A 428 -0.74 12.87 21.53
CA LYS A 428 0.42 12.02 21.85
C LYS A 428 1.32 12.74 22.83
N TYR A 429 1.86 12.01 23.79
CA TYR A 429 2.83 12.53 24.75
C TYR A 429 3.94 11.53 24.97
N PHE A 430 5.16 11.96 24.77
CA PHE A 430 6.34 11.13 24.96
C PHE A 430 7.20 11.68 26.10
N VAL A 431 7.49 10.83 27.08
CA VAL A 431 8.35 11.16 28.21
C VAL A 431 9.28 10.00 28.52
N ARG A 432 10.59 10.20 28.35
CA ARG A 432 11.62 9.17 28.56
C ARG A 432 11.24 7.87 27.82
N ASN A 433 10.97 6.81 28.57
CA ASN A 433 10.67 5.46 28.08
C ASN A 433 9.16 5.18 27.91
N LEU A 434 8.33 6.20 28.10
CA LEU A 434 6.87 6.09 28.04
C LEU A 434 6.32 6.93 26.89
N GLY A 435 5.41 6.35 26.14
CA GLY A 435 4.59 7.04 25.14
C GLY A 435 3.12 6.83 25.47
N PHE A 436 2.34 7.89 25.40
CA PHE A 436 0.89 7.87 25.60
C PHE A 436 0.19 8.45 24.39
N GLN A 437 -0.94 7.88 24.04
CA GLN A 437 -1.84 8.47 23.05
C GLN A 437 -3.28 8.30 23.54
N ALA A 438 -4.01 9.40 23.56
CA ALA A 438 -5.46 9.40 23.77
C ALA A 438 -6.13 10.03 22.56
N GLY A 439 -7.28 9.49 22.18
CA GLY A 439 -8.00 10.04 21.04
C GLY A 439 -9.50 9.77 21.08
N LEU A 440 -10.20 10.61 20.33
CA LEU A 440 -11.63 10.51 20.07
C LEU A 440 -11.82 10.38 18.56
N THR A 441 -12.63 9.42 18.13
CA THR A 441 -12.98 9.22 16.72
C THR A 441 -14.47 9.30 16.53
N HIS A 442 -14.86 9.92 15.43
CA HIS A 442 -16.24 10.00 14.97
C HIS A 442 -16.33 9.46 13.55
N GLN A 443 -17.24 8.55 13.31
CA GLN A 443 -17.54 8.03 11.99
C GLN A 443 -19.03 8.15 11.71
N TYR A 444 -19.37 8.73 10.57
CA TYR A 444 -20.72 8.76 10.05
C TYR A 444 -20.75 8.05 8.70
N THR A 445 -21.70 7.14 8.52
CA THR A 445 -21.92 6.40 7.29
C THR A 445 -23.38 6.48 6.90
N ARG A 446 -23.65 6.86 5.65
CA ARG A 446 -24.98 6.78 5.04
C ARG A 446 -24.88 5.95 3.77
N VAL A 447 -25.71 4.93 3.66
CA VAL A 447 -25.82 4.07 2.48
C VAL A 447 -27.26 4.09 1.99
N ASN A 448 -27.45 4.38 0.71
CA ASN A 448 -28.73 4.29 0.05
C ASN A 448 -28.64 3.18 -1.01
N PHE A 449 -29.53 2.21 -0.94
CA PHE A 449 -29.73 1.18 -1.95
C PHE A 449 -30.96 1.53 -2.78
N TYR A 450 -30.84 1.48 -4.09
CA TYR A 450 -31.93 1.74 -5.00
C TYR A 450 -31.84 0.81 -6.19
N GLY A 451 -32.95 0.20 -6.60
CA GLY A 451 -33.02 -0.59 -7.80
C GLY A 451 -33.87 -1.86 -7.67
N THR A 452 -33.78 -2.68 -8.70
CA THR A 452 -34.48 -3.96 -8.80
C THR A 452 -33.50 -5.09 -8.52
N PHE A 453 -33.92 -6.05 -7.70
CA PHE A 453 -33.11 -7.18 -7.28
C PHE A 453 -33.91 -8.47 -7.39
N PRO A 454 -33.28 -9.62 -7.69
CA PRO A 454 -33.98 -10.89 -7.71
C PRO A 454 -34.54 -11.19 -6.30
N LYS A 455 -35.78 -11.64 -6.25
CA LYS A 455 -36.43 -12.08 -5.00
C LYS A 455 -35.72 -13.31 -4.42
N TYR A 456 -35.24 -14.17 -5.28
CA TYR A 456 -34.50 -15.38 -4.94
C TYR A 456 -33.04 -15.23 -5.40
N PHE A 457 -32.08 -15.44 -4.52
CA PHE A 457 -30.65 -15.23 -4.77
C PHE A 457 -30.04 -16.14 -5.86
N TYR A 458 -30.76 -17.14 -6.31
CA TYR A 458 -30.35 -18.11 -7.34
C TYR A 458 -31.00 -17.87 -8.71
N ASP A 459 -31.94 -16.95 -8.86
CA ASP A 459 -32.66 -16.70 -10.12
C ASP A 459 -32.41 -15.26 -10.60
N TYR A 460 -31.56 -15.13 -11.60
CA TYR A 460 -31.21 -13.87 -12.25
C TYR A 460 -31.82 -13.70 -13.62
N SER A 461 -32.68 -14.65 -14.08
CA SER A 461 -33.27 -14.59 -15.41
C SER A 461 -34.12 -13.33 -15.60
N ASP A 462 -34.34 -12.92 -16.84
CA ASP A 462 -35.16 -11.74 -17.15
C ASP A 462 -36.62 -11.91 -16.73
N GLU A 463 -37.07 -13.16 -16.52
CA GLU A 463 -38.44 -13.54 -16.09
C GLU A 463 -38.50 -13.78 -14.57
N ALA A 464 -37.38 -13.63 -13.83
CA ALA A 464 -37.32 -13.88 -12.40
C ALA A 464 -38.24 -12.91 -11.62
N GLU A 465 -38.88 -13.43 -10.58
CA GLU A 465 -39.56 -12.54 -9.61
C GLU A 465 -38.56 -11.57 -9.00
N ASP A 466 -38.89 -10.29 -9.01
CA ASP A 466 -38.05 -9.22 -8.51
C ASP A 466 -38.63 -8.48 -7.31
N VAL A 467 -37.77 -7.72 -6.66
CA VAL A 467 -38.13 -6.82 -5.56
C VAL A 467 -37.43 -5.48 -5.79
N THR A 468 -38.22 -4.41 -5.75
CA THR A 468 -37.66 -3.05 -5.77
C THR A 468 -37.22 -2.65 -4.36
N ALA A 469 -35.98 -2.21 -4.24
CA ALA A 469 -35.41 -1.65 -3.01
C ALA A 469 -35.24 -0.12 -3.14
N ASP A 470 -35.63 0.64 -2.12
CA ASP A 470 -35.30 2.05 -1.88
C ASP A 470 -34.98 2.21 -0.38
N ASP A 471 -33.85 1.62 0.02
CA ASP A 471 -33.47 1.54 1.41
C ASP A 471 -32.40 2.59 1.75
N LYS A 472 -32.53 3.19 2.93
CA LYS A 472 -31.60 4.20 3.45
C LYS A 472 -31.17 3.80 4.86
N LEU A 473 -29.88 3.59 5.00
CA LEU A 473 -29.25 3.18 6.25
C LEU A 473 -28.25 4.23 6.71
N TYR A 474 -28.23 4.50 8.00
CA TYR A 474 -27.22 5.38 8.61
C TYR A 474 -26.61 4.70 9.81
N ASN A 475 -25.34 4.96 10.01
CA ASN A 475 -24.63 4.59 11.21
C ASN A 475 -23.75 5.76 11.66
N ARG A 476 -23.77 6.04 12.96
CA ARG A 476 -22.91 7.03 13.58
C ARG A 476 -22.21 6.36 14.76
N VAL A 477 -20.89 6.39 14.76
CA VAL A 477 -20.08 5.74 15.80
C VAL A 477 -19.13 6.75 16.39
N TRP A 478 -19.19 6.89 17.70
CA TRP A 478 -18.22 7.61 18.52
C TRP A 478 -17.41 6.63 19.33
N GLU A 479 -16.08 6.77 19.32
CA GLU A 479 -15.20 5.94 20.12
C GLU A 479 -14.08 6.76 20.73
N GLY A 480 -13.81 6.52 22.02
CA GLY A 480 -12.63 7.02 22.70
C GLY A 480 -11.62 5.90 22.90
N TYR A 481 -10.33 6.22 22.82
CA TYR A 481 -9.26 5.26 23.07
C TYR A 481 -8.10 5.86 23.86
N PHE A 482 -7.42 4.97 24.56
CA PHE A 482 -6.15 5.26 25.24
C PHE A 482 -5.14 4.16 24.92
N TYR A 483 -3.92 4.56 24.57
CA TYR A 483 -2.80 3.68 24.26
C TYR A 483 -1.58 4.12 25.06
N CYS A 484 -0.88 3.15 25.63
CA CYS A 484 0.37 3.36 26.36
C CYS A 484 1.44 2.42 25.81
N LYS A 485 2.64 2.96 25.55
CA LYS A 485 3.85 2.21 25.19
C LYS A 485 4.91 2.43 26.26
N TYR A 486 5.58 1.35 26.67
CA TYR A 486 6.67 1.37 27.63
C TYR A 486 7.89 0.63 27.09
N THR A 487 9.03 1.30 27.03
CA THR A 487 10.30 0.75 26.53
C THR A 487 11.34 0.78 27.66
N PRO A 488 11.34 -0.21 28.58
CA PRO A 488 12.26 -0.23 29.73
C PRO A 488 13.71 -0.26 29.28
N VAL A 489 14.01 -1.02 28.23
CA VAL A 489 15.34 -1.15 27.61
C VAL A 489 15.16 -1.28 26.09
N ARG A 490 16.20 -0.96 25.30
CA ARG A 490 16.13 -0.87 23.82
C ARG A 490 15.58 -2.13 23.12
N HIS A 491 15.74 -3.30 23.71
CA HIS A 491 15.32 -4.58 23.12
C HIS A 491 14.00 -5.12 23.67
N LEU A 492 13.33 -4.40 24.58
CA LEU A 492 12.11 -4.85 25.21
C LEU A 492 11.06 -3.73 25.21
N LEU A 493 9.91 -4.01 24.57
CA LEU A 493 8.82 -3.06 24.44
C LEU A 493 7.52 -3.70 24.93
N PHE A 494 6.69 -2.92 25.58
CA PHE A 494 5.36 -3.30 26.00
C PHE A 494 4.35 -2.25 25.56
N SER A 495 3.13 -2.68 25.29
CA SER A 495 2.02 -1.76 25.09
C SER A 495 0.72 -2.30 25.70
N GLY A 496 -0.13 -1.37 26.08
CA GLY A 496 -1.49 -1.65 26.53
C GLY A 496 -2.44 -0.60 25.97
N ALA A 497 -3.63 -1.03 25.58
CA ALA A 497 -4.62 -0.12 25.02
C ALA A 497 -6.05 -0.52 25.40
N VAL A 498 -6.92 0.47 25.43
CA VAL A 498 -8.35 0.30 25.57
C VAL A 498 -9.06 1.22 24.57
N ARG A 499 -10.14 0.73 23.96
CA ARG A 499 -11.02 1.48 23.07
C ARG A 499 -12.46 1.17 23.42
N LYS A 500 -13.26 2.21 23.57
CA LYS A 500 -14.65 2.08 23.95
C LYS A 500 -15.54 2.95 23.05
N ASN A 501 -16.66 2.39 22.61
CA ASN A 501 -17.68 3.20 21.95
C ASN A 501 -18.49 4.01 22.94
N ILE A 502 -19.05 5.10 22.46
CA ILE A 502 -20.06 5.93 23.14
C ILE A 502 -21.37 5.64 22.39
N PRO A 503 -22.18 4.66 22.86
CA PRO A 503 -23.32 4.18 22.09
C PRO A 503 -24.45 5.20 22.05
N GLU A 504 -25.08 5.35 20.90
CA GLU A 504 -26.38 5.97 20.77
C GLU A 504 -27.51 4.97 21.16
N ALA A 505 -28.72 5.44 21.38
CA ALA A 505 -29.80 4.69 22.06
C ALA A 505 -30.09 3.27 21.56
N SER A 506 -29.76 2.92 20.31
CA SER A 506 -29.98 1.58 19.74
C SER A 506 -28.72 0.80 19.45
N GLN A 507 -27.53 1.36 19.76
CA GLN A 507 -26.27 0.75 19.42
C GLN A 507 -25.78 -0.19 20.53
N PRO A 508 -25.13 -1.32 20.16
CA PRO A 508 -24.50 -2.19 21.12
C PRO A 508 -23.34 -1.47 21.82
N ASN A 509 -23.22 -1.69 23.14
CA ASN A 509 -22.12 -1.19 23.94
C ASN A 509 -20.96 -2.19 23.93
N TYR A 510 -19.77 -1.76 23.57
CA TYR A 510 -18.58 -2.60 23.53
C TYR A 510 -17.32 -1.90 24.05
N THR A 511 -16.40 -2.72 24.54
CA THR A 511 -15.07 -2.28 24.95
C THR A 511 -14.04 -3.25 24.41
N SER A 512 -13.08 -2.74 23.67
CA SER A 512 -11.92 -3.46 23.17
C SER A 512 -10.72 -3.20 24.09
N TRP A 513 -9.87 -4.18 24.28
CA TRP A 513 -8.62 -4.04 25.00
C TRP A 513 -7.51 -4.84 24.31
N GLN A 514 -6.27 -4.41 24.49
CA GLN A 514 -5.08 -5.03 23.91
C GLN A 514 -3.91 -4.91 24.88
N VAL A 515 -3.10 -5.96 24.93
CA VAL A 515 -1.76 -5.94 25.51
C VAL A 515 -0.79 -6.60 24.54
N SER A 516 0.40 -6.03 24.39
CA SER A 516 1.43 -6.56 23.50
C SER A 516 2.81 -6.41 24.13
N GLY A 517 3.69 -7.36 23.82
CA GLY A 517 5.10 -7.32 24.21
C GLY A 517 5.97 -7.70 23.03
N ARG A 518 7.02 -6.94 22.75
CA ARG A 518 8.04 -7.25 21.75
C ARG A 518 9.39 -7.38 22.42
N TRP A 519 10.05 -8.49 22.13
CA TRP A 519 11.40 -8.76 22.56
C TRP A 519 12.33 -8.98 21.36
N ASN A 520 13.18 -8.03 21.11
CA ASN A 520 14.24 -8.14 20.10
C ASN A 520 15.42 -8.89 20.75
N MET A 521 15.46 -10.21 20.60
CA MET A 521 16.48 -11.07 21.23
C MET A 521 17.87 -10.76 20.68
N ASN A 522 17.97 -10.53 19.36
CA ASN A 522 19.16 -10.09 18.66
C ASN A 522 18.75 -9.44 17.31
N GLU A 523 19.74 -9.09 16.48
CA GLU A 523 19.48 -8.47 15.18
C GLU A 523 18.71 -9.39 14.18
N LYS A 524 18.72 -10.69 14.41
CA LYS A 524 18.09 -11.69 13.52
C LYS A 524 16.75 -12.19 14.00
N PHE A 525 16.49 -12.12 15.32
CA PHE A 525 15.28 -12.71 15.90
C PHE A 525 14.55 -11.72 16.79
N SER A 526 13.28 -11.53 16.52
CA SER A 526 12.35 -10.83 17.41
C SER A 526 11.12 -11.69 17.68
N LEU A 527 10.63 -11.60 18.90
CA LEU A 527 9.41 -12.27 19.36
C LEU A 527 8.38 -11.21 19.68
N LEU A 528 7.22 -11.29 19.03
CA LEU A 528 6.06 -10.44 19.31
C LEU A 528 4.93 -11.32 19.87
N LEU A 529 4.47 -10.98 21.07
CA LEU A 529 3.33 -11.60 21.73
C LEU A 529 2.24 -10.56 21.89
N SER A 530 1.01 -10.91 21.53
CA SER A 530 -0.13 -10.02 21.68
C SER A 530 -1.37 -10.78 22.09
N ALA A 531 -2.21 -10.13 22.90
CA ALA A 531 -3.53 -10.62 23.28
C ALA A 531 -4.53 -9.46 23.33
N GLY A 532 -5.77 -9.70 22.92
CA GLY A 532 -6.78 -8.67 22.94
C GLY A 532 -8.19 -9.17 22.66
N LYS A 533 -9.16 -8.28 22.95
CA LYS A 533 -10.56 -8.39 22.53
C LYS A 533 -10.88 -7.24 21.61
N TYR A 534 -11.35 -7.57 20.42
CA TYR A 534 -11.59 -6.62 19.33
C TYR A 534 -13.05 -6.64 18.90
N HIS A 535 -13.48 -5.51 18.34
CA HIS A 535 -14.82 -5.35 17.77
C HIS A 535 -14.70 -4.68 16.40
N THR A 536 -15.51 -5.17 15.46
CA THR A 536 -15.69 -4.59 14.14
C THR A 536 -17.17 -4.56 13.79
N TYR A 537 -17.56 -3.65 12.92
CA TYR A 537 -18.89 -3.58 12.33
C TYR A 537 -18.77 -3.50 10.82
N ASN A 538 -19.62 -4.23 10.12
CA ASN A 538 -19.64 -4.24 8.67
C ASN A 538 -20.53 -3.13 8.11
N VAL A 539 -20.16 -2.64 6.93
CA VAL A 539 -21.06 -1.82 6.11
C VAL A 539 -22.09 -2.76 5.48
N PRO A 540 -23.38 -2.41 5.46
CA PRO A 540 -24.39 -3.24 4.83
C PRO A 540 -24.12 -3.42 3.34
N ALA A 541 -24.30 -4.65 2.86
CA ALA A 541 -24.34 -5.01 1.46
C ALA A 541 -25.80 -5.29 1.05
N TYR A 542 -26.05 -5.49 -0.23
CA TYR A 542 -27.37 -5.78 -0.77
C TYR A 542 -28.15 -6.89 -0.01
N ASN A 543 -27.48 -7.97 0.37
CA ASN A 543 -28.11 -9.10 1.11
C ASN A 543 -28.16 -8.91 2.62
N SER A 544 -27.65 -7.81 3.17
CA SER A 544 -27.57 -7.56 4.60
C SER A 544 -27.79 -6.07 4.85
N GLN A 545 -29.03 -5.72 5.10
CA GLN A 545 -29.45 -4.33 5.30
C GLN A 545 -29.13 -3.76 6.68
N ASN A 546 -28.54 -4.56 7.58
CA ASN A 546 -28.22 -4.15 8.94
C ASN A 546 -26.70 -4.11 9.17
N PHE A 547 -26.25 -3.10 9.93
CA PHE A 547 -24.91 -3.09 10.47
C PHE A 547 -24.76 -4.21 11.52
N ALA A 548 -23.84 -5.13 11.28
CA ALA A 548 -23.55 -6.22 12.20
C ALA A 548 -22.28 -5.91 13.01
N LEU A 549 -22.35 -6.06 14.33
CA LEU A 549 -21.20 -5.99 15.22
C LEU A 549 -20.59 -7.37 15.41
N HIS A 550 -19.31 -7.50 15.10
CA HIS A 550 -18.54 -8.71 15.33
C HIS A 550 -17.52 -8.50 16.46
N SER A 551 -17.33 -9.53 17.27
CA SER A 551 -16.35 -9.54 18.35
C SER A 551 -15.37 -10.69 18.18
N SER A 552 -14.12 -10.46 18.49
CA SER A 552 -13.08 -11.48 18.49
C SER A 552 -12.18 -11.34 19.72
N ARG A 553 -11.77 -12.47 20.29
CA ARG A 553 -10.65 -12.56 21.22
C ARG A 553 -9.48 -13.17 20.49
N GLN A 554 -8.37 -12.48 20.46
CA GLN A 554 -7.21 -12.91 19.69
C GLN A 554 -5.98 -13.00 20.57
N TYR A 555 -5.16 -14.00 20.27
CA TYR A 555 -3.85 -14.21 20.84
C TYR A 555 -2.91 -14.51 19.68
N SER A 556 -1.82 -13.78 19.57
CA SER A 556 -0.82 -14.03 18.53
C SER A 556 0.57 -14.14 19.11
N VAL A 557 1.35 -14.99 18.46
CA VAL A 557 2.79 -15.13 18.68
C VAL A 557 3.43 -14.98 17.32
N ASP A 558 4.25 -13.96 17.15
CA ASP A 558 4.99 -13.73 15.92
C ASP A 558 6.48 -13.83 16.22
N LEU A 559 7.14 -14.75 15.54
CA LEU A 559 8.59 -14.92 15.57
C LEU A 559 9.16 -14.52 14.22
N THR A 560 9.94 -13.44 14.21
CA THR A 560 10.62 -12.97 13.01
C THR A 560 12.11 -13.30 13.07
N SER A 561 12.63 -13.85 11.97
CA SER A 561 14.06 -14.01 11.71
C SER A 561 14.44 -13.15 10.51
N HIS A 562 15.49 -12.36 10.62
CA HIS A 562 16.03 -11.52 9.55
C HIS A 562 17.28 -12.12 8.93
#